data_03b2754bcd560115f23c44aab3a26e4e
#
_entry.id   03b2754bcd560115f23c44aab3a26e4e
#
_cell.length_a   1.000
_cell.length_b   1.000
_cell.length_c   1.000
_cell.angle_alpha   90.00
_cell.angle_beta   90.00
_cell.angle_gamma   90.00
#
_symmetry.space_group_name_H-M   'P 1'
#
loop_
_entity.id
_entity.type
_entity.pdbx_description
1 polymer ?
#
loop_
_entity_poly.entity_id
_entity_poly.type
_entity_poly.pdbx_seq_one_letter_code
_entity_poly.pdbx_strand_id
1 'polypeptide(L)'
;FPYTTLFRSPFTSDVILNMISLEYDDTLAAASGAPLEEHLEKIIKEKAGKYILAVEGGVPLDEDGVYCTVGGRTFKESLLEAAKGAAAIIEYGSCASWGGIQAAKPNPTNTVSVSSVVSGKPIIKVPGCPPIPEVMTGVIMHYALFGQIPPLDSQGRPKQFYGNRIHDTCYRRAFFDSGLFVEKFDDDASKSGWCLYKVGCRGPQTYNSCGNLRWWNGLSYPIQSGHGCIGCSEKGFWDNDVFYKRLPDIPLANTITTADTIGTVAAVGATAAVIVHGAATLTRNKILDMKEEKRLKEQGLWDEKKHNNGGGH
;
A
#
# COMPACT_ATOMS: atom_id res chain seq x y z
N PHE A 1 -11.98 -14.18 12.99
CA PHE A 1 -10.54 -14.06 13.23
C PHE A 1 -9.92 -15.00 14.27
N PRO A 2 -10.65 -15.87 14.97
CA PRO A 2 -10.02 -16.77 15.94
C PRO A 2 -8.90 -17.62 15.31
N TYR A 3 -9.01 -17.94 14.03
CA TYR A 3 -8.01 -18.79 13.36
C TYR A 3 -6.71 -18.07 12.98
N THR A 4 -6.71 -16.78 12.79
CA THR A 4 -5.48 -16.04 12.43
C THR A 4 -4.62 -15.70 13.63
N THR A 5 -5.21 -15.61 14.81
CA THR A 5 -4.52 -15.26 16.06
C THR A 5 -4.10 -16.50 16.87
N LEU A 6 -4.81 -17.63 16.76
CA LEU A 6 -4.52 -18.84 17.54
C LEU A 6 -3.22 -19.57 17.14
N PHE A 7 -2.70 -19.36 15.94
CA PHE A 7 -1.53 -20.08 15.42
C PHE A 7 -0.34 -19.19 15.10
N ARG A 8 -0.29 -17.98 15.65
CA ARG A 8 0.77 -17.01 15.38
C ARG A 8 1.37 -16.45 16.66
N SER A 9 2.64 -16.13 16.63
CA SER A 9 3.31 -15.40 17.69
C SER A 9 3.22 -13.88 17.43
N PRO A 10 2.82 -13.05 18.43
CA PRO A 10 2.36 -13.51 19.74
C PRO A 10 1.01 -14.23 19.63
N PHE A 11 0.83 -15.31 20.40
CA PHE A 11 -0.46 -15.98 20.48
C PHE A 11 -1.48 -15.07 21.18
N THR A 12 -2.74 -15.21 20.83
CA THR A 12 -3.83 -14.48 21.50
C THR A 12 -3.80 -14.68 23.03
N SER A 13 -3.50 -15.90 23.49
CA SER A 13 -3.30 -16.21 24.90
C SER A 13 -2.19 -15.37 25.54
N ASP A 14 -1.07 -15.17 24.86
CA ASP A 14 0.04 -14.38 25.40
C ASP A 14 -0.38 -12.90 25.53
N VAL A 15 -1.11 -12.38 24.55
CA VAL A 15 -1.60 -11.00 24.58
C VAL A 15 -2.60 -10.81 25.72
N ILE A 16 -3.60 -11.69 25.84
CA ILE A 16 -4.67 -11.58 26.83
C ILE A 16 -4.14 -11.83 28.25
N LEU A 17 -3.27 -12.83 28.44
CA LEU A 17 -2.83 -13.20 29.78
C LEU A 17 -1.68 -12.34 30.32
N ASN A 18 -0.84 -11.78 29.42
CA ASN A 18 0.39 -11.14 29.84
C ASN A 18 0.54 -9.66 29.44
N MET A 19 -0.26 -9.15 28.48
CA MET A 19 0.00 -7.85 27.87
C MET A 19 -1.14 -6.84 28.04
N ILE A 20 -2.40 -7.30 28.07
CA ILE A 20 -3.58 -6.43 28.18
C ILE A 20 -4.58 -6.99 29.19
N SER A 21 -5.51 -6.13 29.62
CA SER A 21 -6.76 -6.57 30.27
C SER A 21 -7.84 -6.59 29.20
N LEU A 22 -8.28 -7.80 28.80
CA LEU A 22 -9.40 -7.95 27.88
C LEU A 22 -10.68 -7.77 28.65
N GLU A 23 -11.36 -6.66 28.40
CA GLU A 23 -12.58 -6.30 29.13
C GLU A 23 -13.85 -6.81 28.46
N TYR A 24 -13.85 -6.86 27.15
CA TYR A 24 -14.98 -7.31 26.35
C TYR A 24 -14.51 -7.92 25.03
N ASP A 25 -15.07 -9.06 24.70
CA ASP A 25 -14.99 -9.71 23.39
C ASP A 25 -16.14 -10.69 23.28
N ASP A 26 -17.02 -10.49 22.31
CA ASP A 26 -18.27 -11.27 22.14
C ASP A 26 -18.00 -12.72 21.72
N THR A 27 -16.84 -13.01 21.12
CA THR A 27 -16.47 -14.37 20.68
C THR A 27 -15.75 -15.18 21.74
N LEU A 28 -15.11 -14.53 22.72
CA LEU A 28 -14.33 -15.17 23.80
C LEU A 28 -15.04 -15.16 25.14
N ALA A 29 -16.09 -14.37 25.29
CA ALA A 29 -16.82 -14.26 26.53
C ALA A 29 -17.53 -15.58 26.89
N ALA A 30 -17.53 -15.93 28.18
CA ALA A 30 -18.29 -17.08 28.69
C ALA A 30 -19.80 -16.79 28.74
N ALA A 31 -20.19 -15.52 28.90
CA ALA A 31 -21.58 -15.07 28.87
C ALA A 31 -22.05 -14.81 27.44
N SER A 32 -23.35 -14.88 27.23
CA SER A 32 -24.00 -14.52 25.95
C SER A 32 -25.34 -13.84 26.20
N GLY A 33 -25.82 -13.09 25.18
CA GLY A 33 -27.12 -12.37 25.28
C GLY A 33 -27.07 -11.22 26.28
N ALA A 34 -28.19 -11.00 26.97
CA ALA A 34 -28.36 -9.84 27.87
C ALA A 34 -27.25 -9.66 28.92
N PRO A 35 -26.75 -10.71 29.61
CA PRO A 35 -25.65 -10.54 30.56
C PRO A 35 -24.37 -9.99 29.92
N LEU A 36 -24.09 -10.30 28.65
CA LEU A 36 -22.91 -9.79 27.93
C LEU A 36 -23.12 -8.32 27.55
N GLU A 37 -24.31 -7.95 27.08
CA GLU A 37 -24.64 -6.57 26.74
C GLU A 37 -24.62 -5.66 27.99
N GLU A 38 -25.15 -6.11 29.12
CA GLU A 38 -25.08 -5.40 30.40
C GLU A 38 -23.63 -5.20 30.85
N HIS A 39 -22.77 -6.19 30.62
CA HIS A 39 -21.33 -6.08 30.91
C HIS A 39 -20.67 -5.02 30.04
N LEU A 40 -20.97 -5.00 28.74
CA LEU A 40 -20.46 -3.97 27.84
C LEU A 40 -20.87 -2.58 28.28
N GLU A 41 -22.15 -2.37 28.59
CA GLU A 41 -22.65 -1.08 29.10
C GLU A 41 -21.96 -0.65 30.40
N LYS A 42 -21.68 -1.59 31.29
CA LYS A 42 -20.97 -1.34 32.53
C LYS A 42 -19.53 -0.88 32.25
N ILE A 43 -18.82 -1.54 31.35
CA ILE A 43 -17.47 -1.16 30.95
C ILE A 43 -17.45 0.25 30.36
N ILE A 44 -18.37 0.56 29.43
CA ILE A 44 -18.48 1.87 28.82
C ILE A 44 -18.65 2.98 29.86
N LYS A 45 -19.46 2.73 30.89
CA LYS A 45 -19.73 3.69 31.97
C LYS A 45 -18.57 3.81 32.96
N GLU A 46 -18.07 2.69 33.48
CA GLU A 46 -17.12 2.67 34.58
C GLU A 46 -15.67 2.94 34.13
N LYS A 47 -15.35 2.57 32.90
CA LYS A 47 -13.99 2.70 32.35
C LYS A 47 -13.86 3.78 31.27
N ALA A 48 -14.79 4.73 31.21
CA ALA A 48 -14.71 5.83 30.26
C ALA A 48 -13.37 6.56 30.33
N GLY A 49 -12.73 6.77 29.17
CA GLY A 49 -11.40 7.36 29.03
C GLY A 49 -10.22 6.44 29.36
N LYS A 50 -10.48 5.18 29.72
CA LYS A 50 -9.43 4.24 30.18
C LYS A 50 -9.32 2.98 29.33
N TYR A 51 -10.12 2.82 28.27
CA TYR A 51 -10.03 1.67 27.38
C TYR A 51 -9.72 2.06 25.95
N ILE A 52 -9.07 1.15 25.25
CA ILE A 52 -8.90 1.18 23.80
C ILE A 52 -10.03 0.38 23.19
N LEU A 53 -10.71 0.96 22.21
CA LEU A 53 -11.73 0.26 21.43
C LEU A 53 -11.06 -0.32 20.16
N ALA A 54 -10.90 -1.63 20.13
CA ALA A 54 -10.47 -2.36 18.94
C ALA A 54 -11.69 -2.77 18.13
N VAL A 55 -11.78 -2.33 16.90
CA VAL A 55 -12.94 -2.55 16.05
C VAL A 55 -12.57 -3.37 14.83
N GLU A 56 -13.35 -4.39 14.55
CA GLU A 56 -13.26 -5.21 13.37
C GLU A 56 -14.59 -5.13 12.59
N GLY A 57 -14.48 -5.17 11.25
CA GLY A 57 -15.66 -5.11 10.38
C GLY A 57 -15.95 -3.72 9.81
N GLY A 58 -16.64 -3.68 8.68
CA GLY A 58 -17.15 -2.45 8.07
C GLY A 58 -18.52 -2.08 8.66
N VAL A 59 -18.87 -0.81 8.59
CA VAL A 59 -20.13 -0.29 9.15
C VAL A 59 -21.15 -0.09 8.04
N PRO A 60 -22.21 -0.88 7.94
CA PRO A 60 -23.30 -0.65 6.99
C PRO A 60 -24.12 0.57 7.44
N LEU A 61 -24.54 1.39 6.48
CA LEU A 61 -25.29 2.61 6.77
C LEU A 61 -26.73 2.58 6.24
N ASP A 62 -27.01 1.82 5.20
CA ASP A 62 -28.35 1.73 4.63
C ASP A 62 -29.34 1.11 5.63
N GLU A 63 -30.57 1.56 5.58
CA GLU A 63 -31.64 1.18 6.48
C GLU A 63 -31.23 1.25 7.98
N ASP A 64 -30.55 2.35 8.34
CA ASP A 64 -30.01 2.61 9.68
C ASP A 64 -29.00 1.56 10.20
N GLY A 65 -28.43 0.77 9.29
CA GLY A 65 -27.40 -0.21 9.63
C GLY A 65 -27.93 -1.59 10.01
N VAL A 66 -29.18 -1.89 9.70
CA VAL A 66 -29.86 -3.16 10.03
C VAL A 66 -29.15 -4.41 9.48
N TYR A 67 -28.32 -4.25 8.44
CA TYR A 67 -27.54 -5.34 7.83
C TYR A 67 -26.45 -5.92 8.73
N CYS A 68 -26.15 -5.29 9.85
CA CYS A 68 -25.25 -5.84 10.88
C CYS A 68 -25.83 -5.53 12.26
N THR A 69 -26.37 -6.55 12.91
CA THR A 69 -27.00 -6.43 14.25
C THR A 69 -26.39 -7.45 15.21
N VAL A 70 -26.11 -7.01 16.44
CA VAL A 70 -25.63 -7.81 17.55
C VAL A 70 -26.44 -7.46 18.78
N GLY A 71 -26.92 -8.46 19.53
CA GLY A 71 -27.69 -8.23 20.73
C GLY A 71 -29.01 -7.44 20.52
N GLY A 72 -29.58 -7.49 19.31
CA GLY A 72 -30.78 -6.74 18.94
C GLY A 72 -30.55 -5.26 18.61
N ARG A 73 -29.31 -4.80 18.59
CA ARG A 73 -28.87 -3.43 18.22
C ARG A 73 -28.08 -3.45 16.95
N THR A 74 -28.07 -2.36 16.20
CA THR A 74 -27.19 -2.25 15.03
C THR A 74 -25.74 -2.07 15.47
N PHE A 75 -24.82 -2.62 14.68
CA PHE A 75 -23.39 -2.44 14.92
C PHE A 75 -23.01 -0.95 14.97
N LYS A 76 -23.63 -0.12 14.13
CA LYS A 76 -23.45 1.33 14.13
C LYS A 76 -23.79 1.97 15.48
N GLU A 77 -24.92 1.59 16.09
CA GLU A 77 -25.34 2.11 17.41
C GLU A 77 -24.36 1.70 18.50
N SER A 78 -24.03 0.42 18.57
CA SER A 78 -23.08 -0.13 19.57
C SER A 78 -21.70 0.48 19.42
N LEU A 79 -21.21 0.65 18.18
CA LEU A 79 -19.95 1.31 17.89
C LEU A 79 -19.94 2.76 18.36
N LEU A 80 -20.97 3.53 18.05
CA LEU A 80 -21.05 4.94 18.44
C LEU A 80 -21.12 5.11 19.96
N GLU A 81 -21.80 4.21 20.66
CA GLU A 81 -21.85 4.22 22.11
C GLU A 81 -20.49 3.88 22.73
N ALA A 82 -19.86 2.79 22.31
CA ALA A 82 -18.54 2.39 22.80
C ALA A 82 -17.46 3.43 22.48
N ALA A 83 -17.52 4.07 21.31
CA ALA A 83 -16.57 5.10 20.92
C ALA A 83 -16.61 6.33 21.83
N LYS A 84 -17.75 6.69 22.42
CA LYS A 84 -17.86 7.88 23.31
C LYS A 84 -16.88 7.82 24.48
N GLY A 85 -16.74 6.65 25.09
CA GLY A 85 -15.88 6.43 26.24
C GLY A 85 -14.45 6.01 25.90
N ALA A 86 -14.14 5.70 24.66
CA ALA A 86 -12.82 5.20 24.28
C ALA A 86 -11.72 6.29 24.37
N ALA A 87 -10.56 5.92 24.88
CA ALA A 87 -9.35 6.76 24.86
C ALA A 87 -8.73 6.83 23.48
N ALA A 88 -8.74 5.72 22.77
CA ALA A 88 -8.31 5.60 21.37
C ALA A 88 -9.11 4.47 20.68
N ILE A 89 -9.17 4.51 19.35
CA ILE A 89 -9.81 3.49 18.53
C ILE A 89 -8.78 2.90 17.59
N ILE A 90 -8.77 1.57 17.48
CA ILE A 90 -7.94 0.85 16.52
C ILE A 90 -8.86 0.13 15.54
N GLU A 91 -8.73 0.45 14.26
CA GLU A 91 -9.42 -0.21 13.15
C GLU A 91 -8.61 -1.42 12.68
N TYR A 92 -8.94 -2.61 13.17
CA TYR A 92 -8.28 -3.82 12.75
C TYR A 92 -8.87 -4.38 11.45
N GLY A 93 -7.98 -4.60 10.49
CA GLY A 93 -8.33 -5.13 9.19
C GLY A 93 -8.83 -4.08 8.19
N SER A 94 -8.81 -4.48 6.92
CA SER A 94 -9.26 -3.61 5.83
C SER A 94 -10.76 -3.36 5.86
N CYS A 95 -11.53 -4.19 6.55
CA CYS A 95 -12.96 -3.98 6.74
C CYS A 95 -13.23 -2.75 7.63
N ALA A 96 -12.62 -2.71 8.81
CA ALA A 96 -12.75 -1.55 9.69
C ALA A 96 -12.10 -0.29 9.11
N SER A 97 -10.92 -0.45 8.50
CA SER A 97 -10.13 0.68 7.99
C SER A 97 -10.70 1.32 6.71
N TRP A 98 -11.35 0.53 5.83
CA TRP A 98 -11.75 0.97 4.50
C TRP A 98 -13.17 0.57 4.07
N GLY A 99 -13.90 -0.22 4.88
CA GLY A 99 -15.18 -0.83 4.54
C GLY A 99 -15.06 -2.30 4.15
N GLY A 100 -13.92 -2.73 3.61
CA GLY A 100 -13.66 -4.13 3.26
C GLY A 100 -14.36 -4.60 1.99
N ILE A 101 -14.37 -5.91 1.79
CA ILE A 101 -15.02 -6.55 0.63
C ILE A 101 -16.53 -6.22 0.60
N GLN A 102 -17.15 -6.00 1.75
CA GLN A 102 -18.55 -5.60 1.87
C GLN A 102 -18.84 -4.26 1.19
N ALA A 103 -17.83 -3.37 1.14
CA ALA A 103 -17.90 -2.09 0.44
C ALA A 103 -17.58 -2.19 -1.06
N ALA A 104 -17.33 -3.39 -1.60
CA ALA A 104 -17.13 -3.60 -3.04
C ALA A 104 -18.38 -3.21 -3.83
N LYS A 105 -18.17 -2.66 -5.01
CA LYS A 105 -19.28 -2.24 -5.89
C LYS A 105 -20.20 -3.42 -6.23
N PRO A 106 -21.51 -3.23 -6.16
CA PRO A 106 -22.27 -1.99 -6.01
C PRO A 106 -22.43 -1.46 -4.57
N ASN A 107 -21.85 -2.10 -3.57
CA ASN A 107 -21.98 -1.76 -2.14
C ASN A 107 -23.44 -1.62 -1.67
N PRO A 108 -24.23 -2.68 -1.72
CA PRO A 108 -25.68 -2.61 -1.54
C PRO A 108 -26.13 -2.24 -0.11
N THR A 109 -25.21 -2.28 0.85
CA THR A 109 -25.48 -1.93 2.25
C THR A 109 -24.85 -0.58 2.63
N ASN A 110 -24.27 0.12 1.68
CA ASN A 110 -23.52 1.36 1.90
C ASN A 110 -22.50 1.21 3.06
N THR A 111 -21.73 0.12 3.02
CA THR A 111 -20.74 -0.17 4.06
C THR A 111 -19.55 0.77 3.93
N VAL A 112 -19.12 1.36 5.05
CA VAL A 112 -18.04 2.32 5.15
C VAL A 112 -17.02 1.92 6.24
N SER A 113 -15.90 2.66 6.33
CA SER A 113 -14.93 2.49 7.43
C SER A 113 -15.50 3.01 8.76
N VAL A 114 -14.94 2.53 9.87
CA VAL A 114 -15.27 3.00 11.23
C VAL A 114 -15.00 4.51 11.34
N SER A 115 -13.87 5.01 10.83
CA SER A 115 -13.52 6.44 10.83
C SER A 115 -14.43 7.33 9.98
N SER A 116 -15.28 6.75 9.14
CA SER A 116 -16.32 7.50 8.43
C SER A 116 -17.54 7.81 9.32
N VAL A 117 -17.70 7.07 10.41
CA VAL A 117 -18.85 7.16 11.31
C VAL A 117 -18.46 7.79 12.65
N VAL A 118 -17.25 7.47 13.13
CA VAL A 118 -16.74 7.97 14.41
C VAL A 118 -15.83 9.17 14.18
N SER A 119 -16.04 10.23 14.96
CA SER A 119 -15.24 11.45 14.94
C SER A 119 -14.79 11.89 16.34
N GLY A 120 -13.79 12.79 16.42
CA GLY A 120 -13.36 13.38 17.68
C GLY A 120 -12.55 12.47 18.59
N LYS A 121 -12.09 11.32 18.11
CA LYS A 121 -11.22 10.37 18.84
C LYS A 121 -9.93 10.11 18.06
N PRO A 122 -8.83 9.80 18.72
CA PRO A 122 -7.64 9.27 18.06
C PRO A 122 -7.98 7.92 17.41
N ILE A 123 -7.76 7.81 16.10
CA ILE A 123 -8.03 6.57 15.33
C ILE A 123 -6.73 6.10 14.69
N ILE A 124 -6.44 4.81 14.86
CA ILE A 124 -5.28 4.14 14.27
C ILE A 124 -5.78 3.06 13.32
N LYS A 125 -5.38 3.12 12.05
CA LYS A 125 -5.74 2.13 11.04
C LYS A 125 -4.69 1.05 10.94
N VAL A 126 -5.12 -0.19 11.04
CA VAL A 126 -4.26 -1.38 10.89
C VAL A 126 -4.83 -2.28 9.78
N PRO A 127 -4.77 -1.81 8.52
CA PRO A 127 -5.36 -2.55 7.41
C PRO A 127 -4.58 -3.83 7.08
N GLY A 128 -5.27 -4.76 6.48
CA GLY A 128 -4.83 -6.08 6.04
C GLY A 128 -6.04 -7.01 5.99
N CYS A 129 -5.96 -8.11 5.24
CA CYS A 129 -7.08 -9.05 5.15
C CYS A 129 -6.58 -10.49 5.29
N PRO A 130 -6.30 -10.88 6.53
CA PRO A 130 -6.22 -10.14 7.80
C PRO A 130 -4.91 -9.34 7.95
N PRO A 131 -4.80 -8.42 8.93
CA PRO A 131 -3.53 -7.79 9.28
C PRO A 131 -2.58 -8.79 9.96
N ILE A 132 -1.29 -8.46 9.96
CA ILE A 132 -0.26 -9.29 10.59
C ILE A 132 -0.43 -9.19 12.13
N PRO A 133 -0.51 -10.31 12.88
CA PRO A 133 -0.73 -10.28 14.33
C PRO A 133 0.32 -9.49 15.10
N GLU A 134 1.59 -9.55 14.67
CA GLU A 134 2.67 -8.78 15.26
C GLU A 134 2.46 -7.28 15.10
N VAL A 135 1.87 -6.86 13.99
CA VAL A 135 1.48 -5.44 13.77
C VAL A 135 0.33 -5.06 14.69
N MET A 136 -0.70 -5.91 14.78
CA MET A 136 -1.86 -5.67 15.67
C MET A 136 -1.42 -5.51 17.11
N THR A 137 -0.61 -6.46 17.61
CA THR A 137 -0.07 -6.44 18.97
C THR A 137 0.86 -5.25 19.19
N GLY A 138 1.76 -4.97 18.23
CA GLY A 138 2.70 -3.86 18.32
C GLY A 138 2.01 -2.50 18.44
N VAL A 139 0.87 -2.31 17.78
CA VAL A 139 0.08 -1.07 17.86
C VAL A 139 -0.61 -0.94 19.23
N ILE A 140 -1.25 -2.00 19.74
CA ILE A 140 -1.83 -1.99 21.10
C ILE A 140 -0.77 -1.71 22.14
N MET A 141 0.35 -2.44 22.08
CA MET A 141 1.43 -2.31 23.04
C MET A 141 2.10 -0.94 23.01
N HIS A 142 2.23 -0.34 21.82
CA HIS A 142 2.74 1.03 21.72
C HIS A 142 1.87 1.99 22.53
N TYR A 143 0.54 1.92 22.34
CA TYR A 143 -0.37 2.79 23.09
C TYR A 143 -0.37 2.48 24.59
N ALA A 144 -0.39 1.19 24.96
CA ALA A 144 -0.40 0.77 26.36
C ALA A 144 0.86 1.21 27.14
N LEU A 145 2.02 1.16 26.48
CA LEU A 145 3.30 1.51 27.12
C LEU A 145 3.58 3.01 27.14
N PHE A 146 3.21 3.73 26.10
CA PHE A 146 3.59 5.14 25.93
C PHE A 146 2.43 6.11 26.14
N GLY A 147 1.18 5.64 26.23
CA GLY A 147 0.00 6.50 26.36
C GLY A 147 -0.27 7.41 25.15
N GLN A 148 0.41 7.15 24.03
CA GLN A 148 0.36 7.96 22.82
C GLN A 148 0.15 7.09 21.60
N ILE A 149 -0.53 7.63 20.57
CA ILE A 149 -0.63 6.96 19.27
C ILE A 149 0.74 6.97 18.56
N PRO A 150 1.09 5.90 17.84
CA PRO A 150 2.33 5.89 17.05
C PRO A 150 2.26 6.94 15.93
N PRO A 151 3.41 7.40 15.39
CA PRO A 151 3.43 8.25 14.21
C PRO A 151 2.69 7.63 13.04
N LEU A 152 1.68 8.34 12.51
CA LEU A 152 0.82 7.86 11.43
C LEU A 152 1.23 8.45 10.07
N ASP A 153 0.95 7.71 9.00
CA ASP A 153 1.01 8.20 7.63
C ASP A 153 -0.25 9.05 7.29
N SER A 154 -0.31 9.57 6.06
CA SER A 154 -1.44 10.38 5.59
C SER A 154 -2.78 9.62 5.53
N GLN A 155 -2.76 8.30 5.61
CA GLN A 155 -3.95 7.45 5.63
C GLN A 155 -4.35 7.01 7.03
N GLY A 156 -3.60 7.41 8.08
CA GLY A 156 -3.86 7.03 9.46
C GLY A 156 -3.25 5.67 9.87
N ARG A 157 -2.27 5.14 9.11
CA ARG A 157 -1.59 3.88 9.40
C ARG A 157 -0.27 4.13 10.13
N PRO A 158 0.14 3.29 11.10
CA PRO A 158 1.43 3.42 11.77
C PRO A 158 2.62 3.33 10.80
N LYS A 159 3.41 4.40 10.68
CA LYS A 159 4.57 4.47 9.78
C LYS A 159 5.59 3.36 10.00
N GLN A 160 5.74 2.90 11.23
CA GLN A 160 6.63 1.80 11.57
C GLN A 160 6.33 0.53 10.77
N PHE A 161 5.04 0.25 10.51
CA PHE A 161 4.60 -0.97 9.85
C PHE A 161 4.17 -0.77 8.39
N TYR A 162 3.74 0.45 8.05
CA TYR A 162 3.21 0.79 6.73
C TYR A 162 4.04 1.85 5.99
N GLY A 163 5.27 2.12 6.44
CA GLY A 163 6.16 3.11 5.81
C GLY A 163 6.81 2.64 4.52
N ASN A 164 6.96 1.34 4.31
CA ASN A 164 7.61 0.75 3.15
C ASN A 164 6.61 -0.06 2.31
N ARG A 165 6.80 -0.04 0.99
CA ARG A 165 6.05 -0.92 0.10
C ARG A 165 6.56 -2.35 0.21
N ILE A 166 5.69 -3.32 -0.01
CA ILE A 166 6.08 -4.74 -0.05
C ILE A 166 7.15 -4.97 -1.11
N HIS A 167 7.06 -4.29 -2.25
CA HIS A 167 8.03 -4.37 -3.33
C HIS A 167 9.45 -3.97 -2.90
N ASP A 168 9.58 -2.98 -2.02
CA ASP A 168 10.89 -2.47 -1.59
C ASP A 168 11.62 -3.47 -0.66
N THR A 169 10.88 -4.33 0.03
CA THR A 169 11.40 -5.35 0.96
C THR A 169 11.23 -6.77 0.44
N CYS A 170 10.83 -6.92 -0.83
CA CYS A 170 10.55 -8.23 -1.41
C CYS A 170 11.83 -8.99 -1.75
N TYR A 171 11.93 -10.25 -1.32
CA TYR A 171 13.07 -11.12 -1.65
C TYR A 171 13.20 -11.40 -3.16
N ARG A 172 12.13 -11.21 -3.94
CA ARG A 172 12.14 -11.32 -5.41
C ARG A 172 12.55 -10.02 -6.12
N ARG A 173 12.96 -8.99 -5.38
CA ARG A 173 13.30 -7.68 -5.95
C ARG A 173 14.42 -7.76 -6.98
N ALA A 174 15.44 -8.57 -6.75
CA ALA A 174 16.54 -8.75 -7.70
C ALA A 174 16.09 -9.28 -9.06
N PHE A 175 15.07 -10.16 -9.08
CA PHE A 175 14.49 -10.64 -10.34
C PHE A 175 13.72 -9.55 -11.08
N PHE A 176 13.02 -8.68 -10.35
CA PHE A 176 12.37 -7.52 -10.95
C PHE A 176 13.38 -6.59 -11.62
N ASP A 177 14.43 -6.24 -10.91
CA ASP A 177 15.49 -5.33 -11.39
C ASP A 177 16.27 -5.92 -12.57
N SER A 178 16.33 -7.25 -12.67
CA SER A 178 16.96 -7.99 -13.78
C SER A 178 16.00 -8.28 -14.94
N GLY A 179 14.73 -7.85 -14.88
CA GLY A 179 13.74 -8.12 -15.91
C GLY A 179 13.27 -9.57 -15.99
N LEU A 180 13.49 -10.36 -14.94
CA LEU A 180 13.11 -11.78 -14.89
C LEU A 180 11.71 -11.93 -14.26
N PHE A 181 10.72 -12.18 -15.09
CA PHE A 181 9.32 -12.24 -14.71
C PHE A 181 8.67 -13.58 -14.98
N VAL A 182 7.73 -13.95 -14.13
CA VAL A 182 6.76 -15.01 -14.39
C VAL A 182 5.74 -14.48 -15.40
N GLU A 183 5.57 -15.16 -16.53
CA GLU A 183 4.60 -14.78 -17.55
C GLU A 183 3.23 -15.45 -17.31
N LYS A 184 3.24 -16.66 -16.75
CA LYS A 184 2.04 -17.38 -16.33
C LYS A 184 2.37 -18.31 -15.18
N PHE A 185 1.36 -18.62 -14.35
CA PHE A 185 1.54 -19.57 -13.26
C PHE A 185 1.96 -20.95 -13.80
N ASP A 186 2.84 -21.62 -13.05
CA ASP A 186 3.40 -22.94 -13.36
C ASP A 186 4.35 -23.00 -14.57
N ASP A 187 4.79 -21.87 -15.14
CA ASP A 187 5.90 -21.85 -16.09
C ASP A 187 7.26 -22.09 -15.38
N ASP A 188 8.34 -22.26 -16.15
CA ASP A 188 9.68 -22.50 -15.59
C ASP A 188 10.18 -21.29 -14.78
N ALA A 189 9.78 -20.08 -15.15
CA ALA A 189 10.07 -18.86 -14.41
C ALA A 189 9.38 -18.87 -13.04
N SER A 190 8.13 -19.37 -12.97
CA SER A 190 7.40 -19.55 -11.72
C SER A 190 8.08 -20.55 -10.80
N LYS A 191 8.50 -21.70 -11.36
CA LYS A 191 9.25 -22.74 -10.62
C LYS A 191 10.62 -22.23 -10.13
N SER A 192 11.25 -21.35 -10.90
CA SER A 192 12.52 -20.70 -10.56
C SER A 192 12.37 -19.54 -9.59
N GLY A 193 11.14 -19.18 -9.17
CA GLY A 193 10.89 -18.15 -8.17
C GLY A 193 11.05 -16.72 -8.69
N TRP A 194 10.94 -16.47 -10.00
CA TRP A 194 11.06 -15.15 -10.59
C TRP A 194 9.96 -14.19 -10.13
N CYS A 195 10.08 -12.90 -10.50
CA CYS A 195 9.16 -11.87 -10.05
C CYS A 195 7.73 -12.07 -10.59
N LEU A 196 6.74 -11.95 -9.71
CA LEU A 196 5.32 -12.15 -10.01
C LEU A 196 4.61 -10.89 -10.57
N TYR A 197 5.36 -9.85 -10.95
CA TYR A 197 4.80 -8.57 -11.39
C TYR A 197 3.84 -8.73 -12.58
N LYS A 198 4.24 -9.49 -13.60
CA LYS A 198 3.45 -9.67 -14.82
C LYS A 198 2.20 -10.53 -14.63
N VAL A 199 2.15 -11.33 -13.58
CA VAL A 199 0.96 -12.11 -13.20
C VAL A 199 0.12 -11.42 -12.11
N GLY A 200 0.25 -10.10 -11.98
CA GLY A 200 -0.67 -9.27 -11.22
C GLY A 200 -0.27 -8.98 -9.78
N CYS A 201 1.01 -9.15 -9.41
CA CYS A 201 1.47 -8.76 -8.07
C CYS A 201 1.36 -7.25 -7.85
N ARG A 202 0.62 -6.83 -6.82
CA ARG A 202 0.41 -5.43 -6.42
C ARG A 202 1.40 -4.93 -5.36
N GLY A 203 2.49 -5.68 -5.12
CA GLY A 203 3.55 -5.28 -4.19
C GLY A 203 4.09 -3.86 -4.40
N PRO A 204 4.28 -3.37 -5.64
CA PRO A 204 4.74 -2.00 -5.90
C PRO A 204 3.81 -0.89 -5.42
N GLN A 205 2.53 -1.19 -5.19
CA GLN A 205 1.52 -0.21 -4.76
C GLN A 205 1.09 -0.41 -3.30
N THR A 206 1.57 -1.46 -2.63
CA THR A 206 1.05 -1.91 -1.33
C THR A 206 2.04 -1.60 -0.23
N TYR A 207 1.60 -0.83 0.75
CA TYR A 207 2.36 -0.53 1.96
C TYR A 207 1.97 -1.51 3.07
N ASN A 208 2.91 -2.36 3.49
CA ASN A 208 2.73 -3.30 4.59
C ASN A 208 4.07 -3.94 4.96
N SER A 209 4.14 -4.55 6.13
CA SER A 209 5.34 -5.22 6.66
C SER A 209 5.49 -6.70 6.21
N CYS A 210 4.67 -7.21 5.28
CA CYS A 210 4.70 -8.63 4.89
C CYS A 210 6.06 -9.10 4.39
N GLY A 211 6.84 -8.24 3.72
CA GLY A 211 8.18 -8.58 3.23
C GLY A 211 9.19 -8.77 4.37
N ASN A 212 9.01 -8.06 5.49
CA ASN A 212 9.92 -8.09 6.64
C ASN A 212 9.45 -9.05 7.73
N LEU A 213 8.21 -8.84 8.23
CA LEU A 213 7.68 -9.63 9.34
C LEU A 213 7.17 -11.00 8.90
N ARG A 214 6.71 -11.10 7.65
CA ARG A 214 6.03 -12.28 7.12
C ARG A 214 4.79 -12.64 7.92
N TRP A 215 4.21 -13.80 7.67
CA TRP A 215 3.08 -14.38 8.37
C TRP A 215 3.51 -15.66 9.06
N TRP A 216 2.68 -16.21 9.93
CA TRP A 216 2.93 -17.51 10.58
C TRP A 216 4.24 -17.51 11.38
N ASN A 217 4.42 -16.51 12.23
CA ASN A 217 5.64 -16.38 13.03
C ASN A 217 6.90 -16.26 12.15
N GLY A 218 6.86 -15.40 11.14
CA GLY A 218 7.98 -15.18 10.24
C GLY A 218 8.22 -16.24 9.17
N LEU A 219 7.30 -17.21 9.02
CA LEU A 219 7.50 -18.34 8.13
C LEU A 219 7.37 -17.94 6.66
N SER A 220 6.25 -17.34 6.25
CA SER A 220 5.94 -17.08 4.85
C SER A 220 4.95 -15.91 4.69
N TYR A 221 4.76 -15.46 3.45
CA TYR A 221 3.73 -14.53 3.03
C TYR A 221 3.38 -14.81 1.55
N PRO A 222 2.29 -14.25 0.99
CA PRO A 222 1.78 -14.67 -0.33
C PRO A 222 2.83 -14.76 -1.43
N ILE A 223 3.70 -13.75 -1.57
CA ILE A 223 4.74 -13.74 -2.61
C ILE A 223 5.74 -14.88 -2.41
N GLN A 224 6.09 -15.19 -1.16
CA GLN A 224 6.99 -16.29 -0.84
C GLN A 224 6.35 -17.65 -1.14
N SER A 225 5.05 -17.74 -0.97
CA SER A 225 4.26 -18.94 -1.29
C SER A 225 3.89 -19.07 -2.77
N GLY A 226 4.44 -18.22 -3.65
CA GLY A 226 4.22 -18.30 -5.09
C GLY A 226 3.01 -17.52 -5.61
N HIS A 227 2.33 -16.74 -4.76
CA HIS A 227 1.18 -15.93 -5.11
C HIS A 227 1.50 -14.44 -5.02
N GLY A 228 1.16 -13.65 -6.04
CA GLY A 228 1.36 -12.21 -6.04
C GLY A 228 0.62 -11.50 -4.89
N CYS A 229 1.15 -10.39 -4.42
CA CYS A 229 0.44 -9.51 -3.48
C CYS A 229 -0.87 -9.01 -4.13
N ILE A 230 -1.99 -9.11 -3.41
CA ILE A 230 -3.30 -8.62 -3.87
C ILE A 230 -3.61 -7.18 -3.43
N GLY A 231 -2.72 -6.57 -2.63
CA GLY A 231 -2.92 -5.21 -2.17
C GLY A 231 -3.84 -5.07 -0.96
N CYS A 232 -3.99 -6.10 -0.16
CA CYS A 232 -5.04 -6.21 0.86
C CYS A 232 -5.02 -5.14 1.96
N SER A 233 -3.95 -4.39 2.15
CA SER A 233 -3.85 -3.25 3.07
C SER A 233 -4.18 -1.91 2.43
N GLU A 234 -4.39 -1.87 1.12
CA GLU A 234 -4.71 -0.63 0.42
C GLU A 234 -6.22 -0.39 0.30
N LYS A 235 -6.61 0.88 0.33
CA LYS A 235 -8.01 1.27 0.22
C LYS A 235 -8.58 0.83 -1.14
N GLY A 236 -9.72 0.14 -1.10
CA GLY A 236 -10.44 -0.27 -2.30
C GLY A 236 -9.75 -1.37 -3.11
N PHE A 237 -8.83 -2.15 -2.51
CA PHE A 237 -8.10 -3.20 -3.22
C PHE A 237 -9.01 -4.21 -3.92
N TRP A 238 -10.23 -4.37 -3.44
CA TRP A 238 -11.27 -5.25 -3.98
C TRP A 238 -11.88 -4.75 -5.30
N ASP A 239 -11.82 -3.44 -5.56
CA ASP A 239 -12.36 -2.79 -6.77
C ASP A 239 -11.25 -2.24 -7.70
N ASN A 240 -9.99 -2.35 -7.30
CA ASN A 240 -8.85 -1.79 -8.02
C ASN A 240 -8.35 -2.70 -9.13
N ASP A 241 -9.22 -3.03 -10.09
CA ASP A 241 -8.90 -3.92 -11.21
C ASP A 241 -8.99 -5.44 -10.90
N VAL A 242 -8.94 -6.25 -11.90
CA VAL A 242 -9.03 -7.71 -11.81
C VAL A 242 -7.77 -8.28 -11.16
N PHE A 243 -7.92 -9.23 -10.22
CA PHE A 243 -6.80 -10.00 -9.69
C PHE A 243 -6.07 -10.73 -10.82
N TYR A 244 -4.77 -10.93 -10.66
CA TYR A 244 -3.89 -11.58 -11.65
C TYR A 244 -3.65 -10.79 -12.94
N LYS A 245 -4.21 -9.61 -13.08
CA LYS A 245 -3.89 -8.71 -14.18
C LYS A 245 -2.67 -7.88 -13.83
N ARG A 246 -1.72 -7.79 -14.76
CA ARG A 246 -0.55 -6.92 -14.64
C ARG A 246 -1.01 -5.50 -14.25
N LEU A 247 -0.32 -4.90 -13.30
CA LEU A 247 -0.55 -3.50 -12.97
C LEU A 247 -0.39 -2.64 -14.22
N PRO A 248 -1.28 -1.66 -14.42
CA PRO A 248 -1.03 -0.65 -15.42
C PRO A 248 0.27 0.07 -15.06
N ASP A 249 1.12 0.19 -16.03
CA ASP A 249 2.37 0.89 -15.89
C ASP A 249 2.12 2.37 -15.63
N ILE A 250 3.09 3.05 -15.05
CA ILE A 250 3.04 4.39 -14.47
C ILE A 250 2.06 5.34 -15.19
N PRO A 251 1.04 5.89 -14.51
CA PRO A 251 0.14 6.85 -15.12
C PRO A 251 0.89 8.17 -15.38
N LEU A 252 1.17 8.47 -16.64
CA LEU A 252 1.65 9.76 -17.09
C LEU A 252 0.47 10.48 -17.76
N ALA A 253 -0.05 11.51 -17.11
CA ALA A 253 -1.03 12.45 -17.66
C ALA A 253 -2.18 11.79 -18.46
N ASN A 254 -3.00 10.95 -17.79
CA ASN A 254 -4.15 10.22 -18.36
C ASN A 254 -3.82 9.10 -19.37
N THR A 255 -2.58 8.76 -19.59
CA THR A 255 -2.17 7.59 -20.37
C THR A 255 -1.41 6.61 -19.51
N ILE A 256 -1.72 5.32 -19.69
CA ILE A 256 -1.04 4.22 -19.00
C ILE A 256 0.18 3.86 -19.86
N THR A 257 1.39 4.11 -19.35
CA THR A 257 2.64 3.82 -20.06
C THR A 257 3.47 2.78 -19.30
N THR A 258 4.14 1.89 -20.03
CA THR A 258 5.07 0.92 -19.45
C THR A 258 6.42 1.59 -19.14
N ALA A 259 7.16 1.06 -18.14
CA ALA A 259 8.55 1.49 -17.91
C ALA A 259 9.39 1.34 -19.17
N ASP A 260 9.14 0.29 -19.97
CA ASP A 260 9.77 0.06 -21.27
C ASP A 260 9.41 1.14 -22.27
N THR A 261 8.13 1.57 -22.31
CA THR A 261 7.69 2.66 -23.18
C THR A 261 8.32 3.98 -22.78
N ILE A 262 8.41 4.29 -21.48
CA ILE A 262 9.10 5.48 -20.99
C ILE A 262 10.58 5.43 -21.35
N GLY A 263 11.24 4.30 -21.12
CA GLY A 263 12.63 4.08 -21.49
C GLY A 263 12.87 4.26 -22.99
N THR A 264 11.99 3.69 -23.82
CA THR A 264 12.07 3.80 -25.28
C THR A 264 11.85 5.25 -25.73
N VAL A 265 10.83 5.94 -25.22
CA VAL A 265 10.57 7.35 -25.56
C VAL A 265 11.72 8.25 -25.12
N ALA A 266 12.29 8.00 -23.93
CA ALA A 266 13.45 8.74 -23.44
C ALA A 266 14.70 8.49 -24.31
N ALA A 267 14.95 7.24 -24.71
CA ALA A 267 16.06 6.89 -25.59
C ALA A 267 15.93 7.52 -26.99
N VAL A 268 14.73 7.42 -27.58
CA VAL A 268 14.42 8.04 -28.88
C VAL A 268 14.55 9.57 -28.79
N GLY A 269 14.04 10.18 -27.74
CA GLY A 269 14.15 11.62 -27.50
C GLY A 269 15.58 12.09 -27.34
N ALA A 270 16.40 11.37 -26.58
CA ALA A 270 17.83 11.66 -26.41
C ALA A 270 18.59 11.51 -27.73
N THR A 271 18.32 10.45 -28.49
CA THR A 271 18.96 10.23 -29.81
C THR A 271 18.58 11.33 -30.78
N ALA A 272 17.32 11.72 -30.86
CA ALA A 272 16.85 12.82 -31.69
C ALA A 272 17.52 14.15 -31.29
N ALA A 273 17.65 14.44 -30.00
CA ALA A 273 18.31 15.64 -29.49
C ALA A 273 19.81 15.68 -29.89
N VAL A 274 20.51 14.55 -29.81
CA VAL A 274 21.90 14.45 -30.23
C VAL A 274 22.05 14.68 -31.73
N ILE A 275 21.17 14.10 -32.56
CA ILE A 275 21.18 14.31 -34.01
C ILE A 275 20.92 15.76 -34.35
N VAL A 276 19.89 16.40 -33.75
CA VAL A 276 19.56 17.80 -33.98
C VAL A 276 20.70 18.72 -33.55
N HIS A 277 21.29 18.45 -32.38
CA HIS A 277 22.44 19.21 -31.89
C HIS A 277 23.66 19.07 -32.80
N GLY A 278 23.96 17.83 -33.22
CA GLY A 278 25.03 17.56 -34.17
C GLY A 278 24.86 18.30 -35.52
N ALA A 279 23.65 18.20 -36.09
CA ALA A 279 23.31 18.90 -37.33
C ALA A 279 23.41 20.45 -37.20
N ALA A 280 22.89 20.99 -36.08
CA ALA A 280 22.99 22.41 -35.79
C ALA A 280 24.43 22.86 -35.62
N THR A 281 25.27 22.07 -34.97
CA THR A 281 26.70 22.36 -34.78
C THR A 281 27.45 22.35 -36.10
N LEU A 282 27.22 21.35 -36.95
CA LEU A 282 27.83 21.28 -38.29
C LEU A 282 27.39 22.45 -39.16
N THR A 283 26.12 22.79 -39.14
CA THR A 283 25.58 23.95 -39.89
C THR A 283 26.20 25.27 -39.40
N ARG A 284 26.27 25.44 -38.07
CA ARG A 284 26.91 26.63 -37.47
C ARG A 284 28.39 26.76 -37.86
N ASN A 285 29.14 25.67 -37.79
CA ASN A 285 30.57 25.65 -38.14
C ASN A 285 30.73 26.03 -39.64
N LYS A 286 29.94 25.41 -40.53
CA LYS A 286 29.96 25.77 -41.96
C LYS A 286 29.63 27.23 -42.22
N ILE A 287 28.67 27.82 -41.50
CA ILE A 287 28.35 29.26 -41.61
C ILE A 287 29.53 30.14 -41.10
N LEU A 288 30.18 29.73 -40.01
CA LEU A 288 31.35 30.43 -39.47
C LEU A 288 32.53 30.39 -40.45
N ASP A 289 32.80 29.23 -41.02
CA ASP A 289 33.88 29.03 -42.03
C ASP A 289 33.61 29.90 -43.28
N MET A 290 32.36 29.93 -43.80
CA MET A 290 32.00 30.80 -44.92
C MET A 290 32.15 32.28 -44.58
N LYS A 291 31.81 32.69 -43.36
CA LYS A 291 31.97 34.10 -42.94
C LYS A 291 33.46 34.45 -42.81
N GLU A 292 34.26 33.55 -42.29
CA GLU A 292 35.69 33.78 -42.18
C GLU A 292 36.38 33.82 -43.55
N GLU A 293 36.03 32.90 -44.45
CA GLU A 293 36.45 32.94 -45.85
C GLU A 293 36.13 34.26 -46.54
N LYS A 294 34.86 34.72 -46.38
CA LYS A 294 34.47 36.01 -46.93
C LYS A 294 35.28 37.19 -46.37
N ARG A 295 35.51 37.18 -45.04
CA ARG A 295 36.34 38.20 -44.36
C ARG A 295 37.79 38.22 -44.87
N LEU A 296 38.39 37.02 -45.02
CA LEU A 296 39.75 36.91 -45.51
C LEU A 296 39.89 37.34 -46.99
N LYS A 297 38.90 37.03 -47.82
CA LYS A 297 38.82 37.53 -49.23
C LYS A 297 38.72 39.05 -49.30
N GLU A 298 37.90 39.66 -48.47
CA GLU A 298 37.74 41.11 -48.41
C GLU A 298 39.02 41.83 -47.93
N GLN A 299 39.82 41.12 -47.10
CA GLN A 299 41.12 41.65 -46.60
C GLN A 299 42.30 41.33 -47.50
N GLY A 300 42.12 40.62 -48.62
CA GLY A 300 43.18 40.22 -49.51
C GLY A 300 44.15 39.18 -48.94
N LEU A 301 43.73 38.48 -47.86
CA LEU A 301 44.55 37.53 -47.12
C LEU A 301 44.15 36.05 -47.43
N TRP A 302 43.22 35.83 -48.38
CA TRP A 302 42.77 34.50 -48.75
C TRP A 302 43.77 33.81 -49.67
N ASP A 303 44.28 32.63 -49.24
CA ASP A 303 45.21 31.78 -50.02
C ASP A 303 44.50 30.43 -50.30
N GLU A 304 44.08 30.24 -51.56
CA GLU A 304 43.38 29.03 -52.02
C GLU A 304 44.21 27.73 -51.84
N LYS A 305 45.57 27.79 -51.85
CA LYS A 305 46.44 26.63 -51.73
C LYS A 305 46.52 26.08 -50.30
N LYS A 306 46.29 26.88 -49.29
CA LYS A 306 46.31 26.44 -47.90
C LYS A 306 45.02 25.75 -47.42
N HIS A 307 43.89 26.03 -48.01
CA HIS A 307 42.62 25.50 -47.58
C HIS A 307 42.19 24.18 -48.30
N ASN A 308 42.76 23.87 -49.47
CA ASN A 308 42.48 22.60 -50.15
C ASN A 308 43.24 21.37 -49.61
N ASN A 309 44.17 21.54 -48.68
CA ASN A 309 44.96 20.44 -48.12
C ASN A 309 44.51 20.03 -46.67
N GLY A 310 43.41 20.55 -46.17
CA GLY A 310 42.92 20.26 -44.81
C GLY A 310 41.80 19.23 -44.71
N GLY A 311 41.54 18.45 -45.74
CA GLY A 311 40.48 17.43 -45.76
C GLY A 311 40.99 16.01 -45.48
N GLY A 312 41.45 15.75 -44.24
CA GLY A 312 41.87 14.42 -43.84
C GLY A 312 42.24 14.33 -42.37
N HIS A 313 41.19 14.20 -41.51
CA HIS A 313 41.26 13.51 -40.23
C HIS A 313 39.85 13.19 -39.75
#